data_9e94c33cabd3542f57ecb88eba837f7c
#
_entry.id   9e94c33cabd3542f57ecb88eba837f7c
#
_cell.length_a   1.000
_cell.length_b   1.000
_cell.length_c   1.000
_cell.angle_alpha   90.00
_cell.angle_beta   90.00
_cell.angle_gamma   90.00
#
_symmetry.space_group_name_H-M   'P 1'
#
loop_
_entity.id
_entity.type
_entity.pdbx_description
1 polymer ?
#
loop_
_entity_poly.entity_id
_entity_poly.type
_entity_poly.pdbx_seq_one_letter_code
_entity_poly.pdbx_strand_id
1 'polypeptide(L)' 'MLVRLDPGTAYPGHIHAGVEELHLLHGVLKVDERTLYPGDFIHAEAGSVDHRVWSETGCTCFLTTSNQDALFQ' A
#
# COMPACT_ATOMS: atom_id res chain seq x y z
N MET A 1 -0.56 -10.84 3.00
CA MET A 1 0.33 -10.36 4.09
C MET A 1 -0.31 -9.17 4.78
N LEU A 2 -0.32 -9.18 6.09
CA LEU A 2 -0.84 -8.08 6.88
C LEU A 2 0.25 -7.05 7.10
N VAL A 3 -0.06 -5.78 6.84
CA VAL A 3 0.89 -4.68 6.96
C VAL A 3 0.28 -3.59 7.84
N ARG A 4 1.11 -3.07 8.77
CA ARG A 4 0.70 -1.97 9.63
C ARG A 4 1.67 -0.80 9.45
N LEU A 5 1.09 0.40 9.35
CA LEU A 5 1.85 1.65 9.36
C LEU A 5 1.53 2.41 10.63
N ASP A 6 2.57 2.90 11.30
CA ASP A 6 2.39 3.76 12.45
C ASP A 6 1.89 5.15 12.01
N PRO A 7 1.21 5.88 12.90
CA PRO A 7 0.79 7.25 12.58
C PRO A 7 1.96 8.11 12.15
N GLY A 8 1.78 8.85 11.08
CA GLY A 8 2.80 9.75 10.54
C GLY A 8 3.86 9.06 9.71
N THR A 9 3.72 7.77 9.43
CA THR A 9 4.70 7.01 8.65
C THR A 9 4.50 7.26 7.16
N ALA A 10 5.60 7.39 6.44
CA ALA A 10 5.60 7.47 4.99
C ALA A 10 6.60 6.46 4.42
N TYR A 11 6.22 5.83 3.32
CA TYR A 11 7.11 4.97 2.56
C TYR A 11 7.62 5.71 1.33
N PRO A 12 8.87 5.47 0.93
CA PRO A 12 9.36 5.98 -0.35
C PRO A 12 8.60 5.35 -1.50
N GLY A 13 8.57 6.02 -2.62
CA GLY A 13 8.00 5.47 -3.83
C GLY A 13 8.73 4.22 -4.28
N HIS A 14 8.01 3.33 -4.94
CA HIS A 14 8.60 2.08 -5.44
C HIS A 14 7.91 1.63 -6.72
N ILE A 15 8.62 0.80 -7.48
CA ILE A 15 8.10 0.17 -8.68
C ILE A 15 7.58 -1.21 -8.30
N HIS A 16 6.37 -1.54 -8.74
CA HIS A 16 5.78 -2.84 -8.45
C HIS A 16 6.43 -3.92 -9.32
N ALA A 17 7.05 -4.92 -8.68
CA ALA A 17 7.70 -6.02 -9.40
C ALA A 17 6.67 -6.98 -10.00
N GLY A 18 5.51 -7.09 -9.39
CA GLY A 18 4.41 -7.92 -9.86
C GLY A 18 3.08 -7.23 -9.64
N VAL A 19 1.99 -7.93 -9.93
CA VAL A 19 0.66 -7.43 -9.63
C VAL A 19 0.45 -7.43 -8.12
N GLU A 20 -0.04 -6.33 -7.59
CA GLU A 20 -0.32 -6.20 -6.16
C GLU A 20 -1.74 -5.71 -5.95
N GLU A 21 -2.37 -6.20 -4.89
CA GLU A 21 -3.64 -5.68 -4.40
C GLU A 21 -3.50 -5.33 -2.94
N LEU A 22 -3.88 -4.12 -2.59
CA LEU A 22 -3.85 -3.64 -1.22
C LEU A 22 -5.27 -3.34 -0.79
N HIS A 23 -5.70 -3.98 0.29
CA HIS A 23 -7.01 -3.77 0.89
C HIS A 23 -6.83 -3.07 2.23
N LEU A 24 -7.47 -1.91 2.40
CA LEU A 24 -7.38 -1.19 3.66
C LEU A 24 -8.40 -1.75 4.63
N LEU A 25 -7.93 -2.19 5.80
CA LEU A 25 -8.76 -2.79 6.83
C LEU A 25 -9.10 -1.82 7.94
N HIS A 26 -8.17 -0.91 8.26
CA HIS A 26 -8.31 0.00 9.39
C HIS A 26 -7.47 1.25 9.16
N GLY A 27 -7.97 2.40 9.60
CA GLY A 27 -7.26 3.66 9.47
C GLY A 27 -7.46 4.30 8.10
N VAL A 28 -6.59 5.24 7.75
CA VAL A 28 -6.63 5.97 6.48
C VAL A 28 -5.25 5.89 5.85
N LEU A 29 -5.21 5.55 4.57
CA LEU A 29 -3.97 5.46 3.80
C LEU A 29 -4.04 6.37 2.60
N LYS A 30 -2.98 7.15 2.38
CA LYS A 30 -2.85 7.96 1.18
C LYS A 30 -1.82 7.37 0.25
N VAL A 31 -2.20 7.17 -1.00
CA VAL A 31 -1.34 6.65 -2.05
C VAL A 31 -1.38 7.65 -3.20
N ASP A 32 -0.30 8.40 -3.36
CA ASP A 32 -0.23 9.52 -4.28
C ASP A 32 -1.38 10.49 -4.02
N GLU A 33 -2.29 10.65 -4.97
CA GLU A 33 -3.44 11.56 -4.83
C GLU A 33 -4.69 10.88 -4.29
N ARG A 34 -4.65 9.57 -4.06
CA ARG A 34 -5.80 8.81 -3.58
C ARG A 34 -5.80 8.75 -2.07
N THR A 35 -6.99 8.80 -1.49
CA THR A 35 -7.20 8.55 -0.07
C THR A 35 -8.06 7.30 0.06
N LEU A 36 -7.57 6.33 0.82
CA LEU A 36 -8.27 5.08 1.06
C LEU A 36 -8.82 5.06 2.47
N TYR A 37 -10.03 4.54 2.58
CA TYR A 37 -10.73 4.30 3.83
C TYR A 37 -10.97 2.81 4.01
N PRO A 38 -11.30 2.34 5.23
CA PRO A 38 -11.56 0.90 5.44
C PRO A 38 -12.60 0.37 4.45
N GLY A 39 -12.27 -0.75 3.80
CA GLY A 39 -13.07 -1.34 2.75
C GLY A 39 -12.63 -0.99 1.34
N ASP A 40 -11.81 0.04 1.19
CA ASP A 40 -11.26 0.40 -0.12
C ASP A 40 -10.09 -0.49 -0.49
N PHE A 41 -9.80 -0.56 -1.77
CA PHE A 41 -8.64 -1.32 -2.24
C PHE A 41 -8.01 -0.65 -3.47
N ILE A 42 -6.75 -0.99 -3.71
CA ILE A 42 -6.02 -0.58 -4.90
C ILE A 42 -5.46 -1.83 -5.57
N HIS A 43 -5.59 -1.87 -6.89
CA HIS A 43 -4.94 -2.86 -7.74
C HIS A 43 -3.81 -2.18 -8.49
N ALA A 44 -2.60 -2.72 -8.39
CA ALA A 44 -1.43 -2.19 -9.06
C ALA A 44 -0.87 -3.22 -10.02
N GLU A 45 -0.69 -2.82 -11.27
CA GLU A 45 -0.09 -3.67 -12.29
C GLU A 45 1.43 -3.74 -12.12
N ALA A 46 2.01 -4.82 -12.61
CA ALA A 46 3.47 -4.94 -12.64
C ALA A 46 4.06 -3.80 -13.46
N GLY A 47 5.13 -3.20 -12.97
CA GLY A 47 5.79 -2.07 -13.61
C GLY A 47 5.19 -0.72 -13.28
N SER A 48 4.03 -0.67 -12.62
CA SER A 48 3.47 0.61 -12.17
C SER A 48 4.26 1.16 -11.00
N VAL A 49 4.12 2.45 -10.74
CA VAL A 49 4.91 3.16 -9.72
C VAL A 49 3.99 3.88 -8.76
N ASP A 50 4.26 3.70 -7.46
CA ASP A 50 3.73 4.58 -6.43
C ASP A 50 4.81 5.59 -6.07
N HIS A 51 4.48 6.88 -6.13
CA HIS A 51 5.44 7.93 -5.82
C HIS A 51 5.49 8.21 -4.33
N ARG A 52 4.35 8.11 -3.64
CA ARG A 52 4.27 8.38 -2.20
C ARG A 52 3.14 7.58 -1.57
N VAL A 53 3.47 6.87 -0.48
CA VAL A 53 2.50 6.13 0.33
C VAL A 53 2.68 6.57 1.77
N TRP A 54 1.60 7.05 2.41
CA TRP A 54 1.71 7.56 3.77
C TRP A 54 0.37 7.51 4.51
N SER A 55 0.45 7.54 5.85
CA SER A 55 -0.72 7.52 6.70
C SER A 55 -0.50 8.44 7.88
N GLU A 56 -1.37 9.43 8.06
CA GLU A 56 -1.33 10.30 9.22
C GLU A 56 -1.86 9.62 10.47
N THR A 57 -2.88 8.80 10.31
CA THR A 57 -3.56 8.13 11.41
C THR A 57 -2.94 6.80 11.79
N GLY A 58 -2.03 6.30 10.98
CA GLY A 58 -1.67 4.89 11.00
C GLY A 58 -2.76 4.07 10.32
N CYS A 59 -2.40 2.90 9.84
CA CYS A 59 -3.37 2.04 9.17
C CYS A 59 -2.95 0.58 9.23
N THR A 60 -3.92 -0.30 8.94
CA THR A 60 -3.69 -1.73 8.77
C THR A 60 -4.25 -2.12 7.43
N CYS A 61 -3.45 -2.79 6.61
CA CYS A 61 -3.88 -3.24 5.31
C CYS A 61 -3.44 -4.68 5.05
N PHE A 62 -4.13 -5.31 4.11
CA PHE A 62 -3.80 -6.65 3.66
C PHE A 62 -3.26 -6.56 2.24
N LEU A 63 -2.03 -6.99 2.05
CA LEU A 63 -1.34 -6.93 0.78
C LEU A 63 -1.24 -8.30 0.15
N THR A 64 -1.72 -8.41 -1.08
CA THR A 64 -1.59 -9.60 -1.91
C THR A 64 -0.70 -9.26 -3.09
N THR A 65 0.27 -10.11 -3.36
CA THR A 65 1.17 -9.90 -4.51
C THR A 65 1.40 -11.21 -5.24
N SER A 66 1.54 -11.12 -6.55
CA SER A 66 1.86 -12.27 -7.40
C SER A 66 3.35 -12.59 -7.40
N ASN A 67 4.18 -11.73 -6.82
CA ASN A 67 5.62 -11.91 -6.79
C ASN A 67 6.13 -11.75 -5.36
N GLN A 68 6.62 -12.83 -4.78
CA GLN A 68 7.08 -12.82 -3.40
C GLN A 68 8.30 -11.92 -3.19
N ASP A 69 9.13 -11.73 -4.20
CA ASP A 69 10.29 -10.88 -4.07
C ASP A 69 9.92 -9.44 -3.75
N ALA A 70 8.74 -9.00 -4.18
CA ALA A 70 8.25 -7.68 -3.89
C ALA A 70 7.99 -7.44 -2.40
N LEU A 71 7.82 -8.50 -1.62
CA LEU A 71 7.57 -8.40 -0.19
C LEU A 71 8.79 -7.94 0.61
N PHE A 72 9.96 -8.01 0.02
CA PHE A 72 11.21 -7.72 0.71
C PHE A 72 11.85 -6.42 0.28
N GLN A 73 11.13 -5.60 -0.43
CA GLN A 73 11.66 -4.35 -0.96
C GLN A 73 11.15 -3.14 -0.22
#